data_54a2055eed67fee460bf6c84d6410510
#
_entry.id   54a2055eed67fee460bf6c84d6410510
#
_cell.length_a   1.000
_cell.length_b   1.000
_cell.length_c   1.000
_cell.angle_alpha   90.00
_cell.angle_beta   90.00
_cell.angle_gamma   90.00
#
_symmetry.space_group_name_H-M   'P 1'
#
loop_
_entity.id
_entity.type
_entity.pdbx_description
1 polymer ?
#
loop_
_entity_poly.entity_id
_entity_poly.type
_entity_poly.pdbx_seq_one_letter_code
_entity_poly.pdbx_strand_id
1 'polypeptide(L)'
;DQIEAAKKLGEREYIDADRIGIWGWSYGGFMSSNCIFQGNDTFSMAIAVAPVTSWRFYDTIYTERYMTTPQENASGYDNNSPINHVDGLKGDFLLIHGSGDDNVHVQNTMQMVEALVQANKQFDWAIYPDKNHGIYGGNTRLHLYTKMTNFIKENL
;
A
#
# COMPACT_ATOMS: atom_id res chain seq x y z
N ASP A 1 5.79 13.92 2.70
CA ASP A 1 6.15 14.04 4.13
C ASP A 1 6.82 12.75 4.66
N GLN A 2 6.23 11.53 4.45
CA GLN A 2 6.80 10.25 4.94
C GLN A 2 8.20 9.97 4.40
N ILE A 3 8.42 10.20 3.11
CA ILE A 3 9.72 10.02 2.48
C ILE A 3 10.77 10.94 3.12
N GLU A 4 10.43 12.22 3.32
CA GLU A 4 11.34 13.18 3.95
C GLU A 4 11.57 12.86 5.44
N ALA A 5 10.54 12.36 6.13
CA ALA A 5 10.68 11.88 7.51
C ALA A 5 11.63 10.67 7.60
N ALA A 6 11.50 9.69 6.69
CA ALA A 6 12.36 8.53 6.64
C ALA A 6 13.83 8.91 6.35
N LYS A 7 14.06 9.80 5.38
CA LYS A 7 15.42 10.34 5.11
C LYS A 7 16.01 11.02 6.33
N LYS A 8 15.20 11.84 7.02
CA LYS A 8 15.66 12.54 8.23
C LYS A 8 15.94 11.60 9.40
N LEU A 9 15.18 10.51 9.51
CA LEU A 9 15.45 9.45 10.49
C LEU A 9 16.74 8.69 10.14
N GLY A 10 16.97 8.41 8.86
CA GLY A 10 18.18 7.74 8.36
C GLY A 10 19.48 8.49 8.65
N GLU A 11 19.41 9.80 8.94
CA GLU A 11 20.59 10.58 9.40
C GLU A 11 21.02 10.26 10.84
N ARG A 12 20.24 9.47 11.59
CA ARG A 12 20.55 9.12 12.99
C ARG A 12 21.55 7.98 13.04
N GLU A 13 22.58 8.09 13.86
CA GLU A 13 23.65 7.09 14.02
C GLU A 13 23.16 5.67 14.39
N TYR A 14 21.97 5.56 15.00
CA TYR A 14 21.37 4.28 15.41
C TYR A 14 20.35 3.73 14.39
N ILE A 15 20.18 4.39 13.25
CA ILE A 15 19.30 3.94 12.15
C ILE A 15 20.13 3.47 10.97
N ASP A 16 19.86 2.29 10.48
CA ASP A 16 20.39 1.82 9.22
C ASP A 16 19.52 2.39 8.09
N ALA A 17 20.04 3.39 7.39
CA ALA A 17 19.31 4.10 6.33
C ALA A 17 18.98 3.23 5.11
N ASP A 18 19.72 2.14 4.91
CA ASP A 18 19.47 1.19 3.80
C ASP A 18 18.42 0.13 4.16
N ARG A 19 17.96 0.13 5.42
CA ARG A 19 17.02 -0.86 5.96
C ARG A 19 15.81 -0.19 6.62
N ILE A 20 15.15 0.69 5.87
CA ILE A 20 13.92 1.35 6.31
C ILE A 20 12.74 0.74 5.55
N GLY A 21 11.81 0.13 6.27
CA GLY A 21 10.54 -0.36 5.74
C GLY A 21 9.39 0.56 6.11
N ILE A 22 8.30 0.48 5.34
CA ILE A 22 7.05 1.18 5.65
C ILE A 22 5.88 0.21 5.58
N TRP A 23 4.91 0.34 6.48
CA TRP A 23 3.68 -0.41 6.36
C TRP A 23 2.46 0.41 6.77
N GLY A 24 1.32 0.04 6.25
CA GLY A 24 0.09 0.70 6.62
C GLY A 24 -1.16 -0.06 6.19
N TRP A 25 -2.27 0.30 6.81
CA TRP A 25 -3.59 -0.27 6.60
C TRP A 25 -4.53 0.81 6.05
N SER A 26 -5.38 0.47 5.06
CA SER A 26 -6.36 1.40 4.50
C SER A 26 -5.69 2.64 3.86
N TYR A 27 -5.93 3.83 4.38
CA TYR A 27 -5.18 5.03 4.01
C TYR A 27 -3.66 4.86 4.23
N GLY A 28 -3.25 4.18 5.30
CA GLY A 28 -1.86 3.84 5.53
C GLY A 28 -1.29 2.91 4.45
N GLY A 29 -2.10 2.00 3.92
CA GLY A 29 -1.77 1.15 2.77
C GLY A 29 -1.61 1.94 1.47
N PHE A 30 -2.47 2.94 1.24
CA PHE A 30 -2.29 3.92 0.17
C PHE A 30 -0.96 4.67 0.31
N MET A 31 -0.63 5.14 1.51
CA MET A 31 0.61 5.85 1.77
C MET A 31 1.84 4.97 1.61
N SER A 32 1.84 3.73 2.12
CA SER A 32 2.97 2.82 1.97
C SER A 32 3.22 2.43 0.51
N SER A 33 2.15 2.23 -0.27
CA SER A 33 2.24 2.00 -1.72
C SER A 33 2.86 3.19 -2.45
N ASN A 34 2.37 4.42 -2.20
CA ASN A 34 2.94 5.62 -2.80
C ASN A 34 4.42 5.82 -2.41
N CYS A 35 4.75 5.55 -1.15
CA CYS A 35 6.12 5.71 -0.66
C CYS A 35 7.10 4.75 -1.32
N ILE A 36 6.74 3.47 -1.50
CA ILE A 36 7.63 2.50 -2.16
C ILE A 36 7.76 2.76 -3.67
N PHE A 37 6.68 3.22 -4.33
CA PHE A 37 6.69 3.47 -5.77
C PHE A 37 7.34 4.79 -6.17
N GLN A 38 7.27 5.82 -5.31
CA GLN A 38 7.74 7.17 -5.61
C GLN A 38 8.88 7.66 -4.72
N GLY A 39 9.33 6.84 -3.76
CA GLY A 39 10.28 7.24 -2.72
C GLY A 39 11.76 7.18 -3.11
N ASN A 40 12.11 6.93 -4.39
CA ASN A 40 13.48 6.93 -4.88
C ASN A 40 14.44 6.12 -4.00
N ASP A 41 14.12 4.87 -3.73
CA ASP A 41 14.94 3.94 -2.94
C ASP A 41 15.04 4.28 -1.43
N THR A 42 14.18 5.15 -0.91
CA THR A 42 14.16 5.49 0.53
C THR A 42 13.68 4.31 1.39
N PHE A 43 12.82 3.45 0.83
CA PHE A 43 12.28 2.30 1.52
C PHE A 43 12.72 1.00 0.82
N SER A 44 13.34 0.10 1.58
CA SER A 44 13.74 -1.22 1.10
C SER A 44 12.56 -2.18 0.95
N MET A 45 11.51 -2.03 1.77
CA MET A 45 10.29 -2.82 1.67
C MET A 45 9.04 -2.01 2.03
N ALA A 46 7.88 -2.46 1.55
CA ALA A 46 6.59 -1.94 1.99
C ALA A 46 5.54 -3.05 2.15
N ILE A 47 4.65 -2.88 3.14
CA ILE A 47 3.44 -3.70 3.27
C ILE A 47 2.22 -2.79 3.18
N ALA A 48 1.31 -3.12 2.28
CA ALA A 48 0.03 -2.43 2.12
C ALA A 48 -1.13 -3.37 2.43
N VAL A 49 -1.85 -3.09 3.51
CA VAL A 49 -3.01 -3.89 3.93
C VAL A 49 -4.29 -3.14 3.60
N ALA A 50 -5.18 -3.77 2.85
CA ALA A 50 -6.45 -3.22 2.40
C ALA A 50 -6.33 -1.78 1.86
N PRO A 51 -5.36 -1.52 0.93
CA PRO A 51 -5.06 -0.16 0.50
C PRO A 51 -6.10 0.40 -0.46
N VAL A 52 -6.32 1.71 -0.41
CA VAL A 52 -6.84 2.44 -1.56
C VAL A 52 -5.72 2.53 -2.60
N THR A 53 -5.95 2.04 -3.80
CA THR A 53 -4.96 2.05 -4.90
C THR A 53 -5.30 3.06 -5.99
N SER A 54 -6.57 3.44 -6.07
CA SER A 54 -7.05 4.58 -6.85
C SER A 54 -8.21 5.23 -6.10
N TRP A 55 -8.18 6.55 -5.97
CA TRP A 55 -9.26 7.29 -5.34
C TRP A 55 -10.56 7.24 -6.16
N ARG A 56 -10.51 6.83 -7.42
CA ARG A 56 -11.68 6.54 -8.26
C ARG A 56 -12.45 5.29 -7.81
N PHE A 57 -11.85 4.45 -6.95
CA PHE A 57 -12.45 3.22 -6.42
C PHE A 57 -12.96 3.37 -4.99
N TYR A 58 -12.87 4.57 -4.40
CA TYR A 58 -13.37 4.81 -3.06
C TYR A 58 -14.68 5.61 -3.07
N ASP A 59 -15.38 5.65 -1.92
CA ASP A 59 -16.67 6.30 -1.83
C ASP A 59 -16.61 7.82 -2.04
N THR A 60 -17.71 8.39 -2.54
CA THR A 60 -17.77 9.81 -2.92
C THR A 60 -17.85 10.74 -1.73
N ILE A 61 -18.55 10.33 -0.65
CA ILE A 61 -18.74 11.20 0.52
C ILE A 61 -17.43 11.52 1.23
N TYR A 62 -16.50 10.57 1.25
CA TYR A 62 -15.14 10.79 1.75
C TYR A 62 -14.28 11.51 0.73
N THR A 63 -14.18 10.93 -0.47
CA THR A 63 -13.19 11.35 -1.47
C THR A 63 -13.46 12.75 -1.99
N GLU A 64 -14.71 13.07 -2.35
CA GLU A 64 -15.06 14.38 -2.91
C GLU A 64 -14.93 15.52 -1.91
N ARG A 65 -15.02 15.22 -0.60
CA ARG A 65 -14.77 16.22 0.45
C ARG A 65 -13.36 16.80 0.37
N TYR A 66 -12.38 15.99 -0.01
CA TYR A 66 -10.96 16.38 -0.03
C TYR A 66 -10.44 16.68 -1.42
N MET A 67 -11.01 16.06 -2.44
CA MET A 67 -10.49 16.07 -3.80
C MET A 67 -11.45 16.68 -4.84
N THR A 68 -12.63 17.11 -4.46
CA THR A 68 -13.74 17.44 -5.37
C THR A 68 -14.13 16.23 -6.24
N THR A 69 -14.83 16.43 -7.35
CA THR A 69 -15.20 15.30 -8.22
C THR A 69 -14.06 14.89 -9.16
N PRO A 70 -14.02 13.64 -9.64
CA PRO A 70 -13.04 13.23 -10.65
C PRO A 70 -13.11 14.03 -11.95
N GLN A 71 -14.28 14.56 -12.29
CA GLN A 71 -14.49 15.39 -13.47
C GLN A 71 -13.83 16.78 -13.34
N GLU A 72 -13.84 17.33 -12.12
CA GLU A 72 -13.25 18.64 -11.82
C GLU A 72 -11.76 18.58 -11.54
N ASN A 73 -11.27 17.44 -11.00
CA ASN A 73 -9.90 17.25 -10.55
C ASN A 73 -9.29 15.93 -11.04
N ALA A 74 -9.44 15.62 -12.32
CA ALA A 74 -8.95 14.35 -12.89
C ALA A 74 -7.46 14.10 -12.59
N SER A 75 -6.62 15.12 -12.75
CA SER A 75 -5.18 15.01 -12.50
C SER A 75 -4.86 14.76 -11.01
N GLY A 76 -5.63 15.34 -10.09
CA GLY A 76 -5.47 15.08 -8.66
C GLY A 76 -5.75 13.61 -8.32
N TYR A 77 -6.81 13.03 -8.90
CA TYR A 77 -7.13 11.61 -8.73
C TYR A 77 -6.05 10.70 -9.33
N ASP A 78 -5.62 10.97 -10.55
CA ASP A 78 -4.75 10.05 -11.28
C ASP A 78 -3.28 10.17 -10.80
N ASN A 79 -2.76 11.39 -10.60
CA ASN A 79 -1.39 11.61 -10.18
C ASN A 79 -1.09 11.18 -8.74
N ASN A 80 -2.13 11.07 -7.89
CA ASN A 80 -1.98 10.66 -6.50
C ASN A 80 -2.44 9.21 -6.24
N SER A 81 -2.85 8.48 -7.26
CA SER A 81 -3.24 7.08 -7.13
C SER A 81 -2.04 6.16 -7.35
N PRO A 82 -1.60 5.37 -6.35
CA PRO A 82 -0.38 4.58 -6.44
C PRO A 82 -0.39 3.57 -7.59
N ILE A 83 -1.55 3.12 -8.03
CA ILE A 83 -1.70 2.22 -9.19
C ILE A 83 -1.06 2.78 -10.47
N ASN A 84 -0.96 4.10 -10.59
CA ASN A 84 -0.37 4.77 -11.75
C ASN A 84 1.16 4.95 -11.64
N HIS A 85 1.76 4.48 -10.54
CA HIS A 85 3.18 4.64 -10.24
C HIS A 85 3.92 3.31 -10.03
N VAL A 86 3.30 2.19 -10.39
CA VAL A 86 3.84 0.83 -10.16
C VAL A 86 5.21 0.60 -10.83
N ASP A 87 5.49 1.30 -11.91
CA ASP A 87 6.80 1.25 -12.60
C ASP A 87 7.96 1.64 -11.69
N GLY A 88 7.69 2.47 -10.68
CA GLY A 88 8.66 2.92 -9.70
C GLY A 88 9.02 1.89 -8.62
N LEU A 89 8.35 0.73 -8.57
CA LEU A 89 8.67 -0.30 -7.57
C LEU A 89 10.09 -0.83 -7.76
N LYS A 90 10.90 -0.75 -6.71
CA LYS A 90 12.28 -1.27 -6.67
C LYS A 90 12.55 -2.16 -5.46
N GLY A 91 11.92 -1.91 -4.33
CA GLY A 91 12.04 -2.72 -3.11
C GLY A 91 11.02 -3.86 -3.06
N ASP A 92 11.00 -4.58 -1.95
CA ASP A 92 10.08 -5.69 -1.72
C ASP A 92 8.69 -5.16 -1.33
N PHE A 93 7.65 -5.72 -1.94
CA PHE A 93 6.28 -5.25 -1.74
C PHE A 93 5.33 -6.40 -1.40
N LEU A 94 4.63 -6.27 -0.27
CA LEU A 94 3.58 -7.20 0.15
C LEU A 94 2.23 -6.52 0.16
N LEU A 95 1.30 -7.04 -0.64
CA LEU A 95 -0.06 -6.53 -0.80
C LEU A 95 -1.06 -7.50 -0.16
N ILE A 96 -1.90 -7.03 0.77
CA ILE A 96 -2.83 -7.88 1.52
C ILE A 96 -4.24 -7.28 1.48
N HIS A 97 -5.27 -8.15 1.31
CA HIS A 97 -6.67 -7.70 1.34
C HIS A 97 -7.63 -8.80 1.81
N GLY A 98 -8.75 -8.39 2.38
CA GLY A 98 -9.89 -9.27 2.62
C GLY A 98 -10.84 -9.26 1.42
N SER A 99 -11.25 -10.43 0.93
CA SER A 99 -12.12 -10.49 -0.27
C SER A 99 -13.54 -9.99 -0.05
N GLY A 100 -14.01 -9.93 1.20
CA GLY A 100 -15.31 -9.40 1.60
C GLY A 100 -15.24 -7.99 2.17
N ASP A 101 -14.20 -7.22 1.85
CA ASP A 101 -14.06 -5.83 2.30
C ASP A 101 -15.11 -4.94 1.63
N ASP A 102 -16.03 -4.43 2.44
CA ASP A 102 -17.15 -3.56 2.05
C ASP A 102 -16.85 -2.06 2.25
N ASN A 103 -15.67 -1.73 2.72
CA ASN A 103 -15.17 -0.36 2.86
C ASN A 103 -14.22 -0.03 1.70
N VAL A 104 -13.01 -0.58 1.73
CA VAL A 104 -12.10 -0.52 0.59
C VAL A 104 -12.25 -1.80 -0.21
N HIS A 105 -13.00 -1.77 -1.29
CA HIS A 105 -13.30 -2.97 -2.06
C HIS A 105 -12.03 -3.65 -2.56
N VAL A 106 -12.01 -4.98 -2.55
CA VAL A 106 -10.87 -5.80 -3.00
C VAL A 106 -10.46 -5.50 -4.45
N GLN A 107 -11.35 -4.86 -5.24
CA GLN A 107 -11.06 -4.31 -6.55
C GLN A 107 -9.78 -3.46 -6.56
N ASN A 108 -9.54 -2.66 -5.50
CA ASN A 108 -8.32 -1.87 -5.36
C ASN A 108 -7.07 -2.73 -5.48
N THR A 109 -7.01 -3.82 -4.72
CA THR A 109 -5.89 -4.76 -4.76
C THR A 109 -5.81 -5.51 -6.08
N MET A 110 -6.92 -5.99 -6.62
CA MET A 110 -6.92 -6.75 -7.88
C MET A 110 -6.43 -5.90 -9.06
N GLN A 111 -6.82 -4.63 -9.12
CA GLN A 111 -6.34 -3.70 -10.14
C GLN A 111 -4.85 -3.35 -9.96
N MET A 112 -4.38 -3.23 -8.71
CA MET A 112 -2.95 -3.03 -8.42
C MET A 112 -2.11 -4.25 -8.82
N VAL A 113 -2.59 -5.46 -8.52
CA VAL A 113 -1.93 -6.73 -8.94
C VAL A 113 -1.80 -6.76 -10.46
N GLU A 114 -2.88 -6.46 -11.19
CA GLU A 114 -2.83 -6.41 -12.66
C GLU A 114 -1.82 -5.37 -13.16
N ALA A 115 -1.82 -4.17 -12.59
CA ALA A 115 -0.87 -3.11 -12.98
C ALA A 115 0.58 -3.54 -12.75
N LEU A 116 0.89 -4.13 -11.59
CA LEU A 116 2.22 -4.64 -11.25
C LEU A 116 2.67 -5.78 -12.20
N VAL A 117 1.75 -6.69 -12.55
CA VAL A 117 2.01 -7.78 -13.51
C VAL A 117 2.34 -7.22 -14.88
N GLN A 118 1.55 -6.26 -15.38
CA GLN A 118 1.77 -5.64 -16.69
C GLN A 118 3.07 -4.83 -16.73
N ALA A 119 3.47 -4.24 -15.59
CA ALA A 119 4.76 -3.57 -15.42
C ALA A 119 5.94 -4.55 -15.20
N ASN A 120 5.70 -5.87 -15.22
CA ASN A 120 6.69 -6.91 -14.96
C ASN A 120 7.42 -6.73 -13.61
N LYS A 121 6.69 -6.30 -12.58
CA LYS A 121 7.22 -6.15 -11.22
C LYS A 121 6.97 -7.44 -10.42
N GLN A 122 7.96 -7.85 -9.63
CA GLN A 122 7.80 -8.96 -8.70
C GLN A 122 7.32 -8.41 -7.34
N PHE A 123 6.40 -9.11 -6.71
CA PHE A 123 5.81 -8.73 -5.44
C PHE A 123 5.11 -9.92 -4.79
N ASP A 124 4.87 -9.85 -3.50
CA ASP A 124 4.07 -10.81 -2.77
C ASP A 124 2.66 -10.29 -2.52
N TRP A 125 1.69 -11.20 -2.44
CA TRP A 125 0.34 -10.83 -2.07
C TRP A 125 -0.40 -11.93 -1.31
N ALA A 126 -1.46 -11.56 -0.58
CA ALA A 126 -2.33 -12.49 0.12
C ALA A 126 -3.77 -11.99 0.16
N ILE A 127 -4.71 -12.86 -0.22
CA ILE A 127 -6.15 -12.63 -0.06
C ILE A 127 -6.68 -13.48 1.09
N TYR A 128 -7.42 -12.82 1.99
CA TYR A 128 -8.14 -13.48 3.08
C TYR A 128 -9.61 -13.64 2.68
N PRO A 129 -10.05 -14.87 2.34
CA PRO A 129 -11.40 -15.13 1.86
C PRO A 129 -12.46 -14.69 2.89
N ASP A 130 -13.51 -14.02 2.41
CA ASP A 130 -14.66 -13.55 3.19
C ASP A 130 -14.33 -12.66 4.40
N LYS A 131 -13.12 -12.11 4.46
CA LYS A 131 -12.76 -11.15 5.50
C LYS A 131 -13.05 -9.72 5.04
N ASN A 132 -13.61 -8.94 5.96
CA ASN A 132 -13.90 -7.52 5.77
C ASN A 132 -12.64 -6.66 5.97
N HIS A 133 -12.82 -5.33 6.03
CA HIS A 133 -11.75 -4.35 6.17
C HIS A 133 -10.84 -4.57 7.39
N GLY A 134 -11.35 -5.18 8.45
CA GLY A 134 -10.59 -5.47 9.67
C GLY A 134 -9.77 -6.77 9.64
N ILE A 135 -9.99 -7.64 8.65
CA ILE A 135 -9.32 -8.95 8.47
C ILE A 135 -9.18 -9.70 9.81
N TYR A 136 -10.28 -10.15 10.39
CA TYR A 136 -10.31 -10.79 11.71
C TYR A 136 -11.19 -12.05 11.74
N GLY A 137 -11.16 -12.74 12.88
CA GLY A 137 -11.95 -13.95 13.17
C GLY A 137 -11.09 -15.22 13.17
N GLY A 138 -11.30 -16.10 14.15
CA GLY A 138 -10.49 -17.28 14.34
C GLY A 138 -8.99 -16.97 14.40
N ASN A 139 -8.20 -17.71 13.67
CA ASN A 139 -6.75 -17.52 13.58
C ASN A 139 -6.31 -16.46 12.55
N THR A 140 -7.26 -15.75 11.91
CA THR A 140 -6.96 -14.85 10.78
C THR A 140 -5.91 -13.80 11.11
N ARG A 141 -6.06 -13.10 12.25
CA ARG A 141 -5.09 -12.07 12.65
C ARG A 141 -3.72 -12.64 13.01
N LEU A 142 -3.70 -13.78 13.68
CA LEU A 142 -2.43 -14.44 13.97
C LEU A 142 -1.69 -14.79 12.68
N HIS A 143 -2.38 -15.38 11.71
CA HIS A 143 -1.82 -15.69 10.39
C HIS A 143 -1.34 -14.42 9.65
N LEU A 144 -2.17 -13.37 9.64
CA LEU A 144 -1.86 -12.09 9.00
C LEU A 144 -0.58 -11.47 9.58
N TYR A 145 -0.53 -11.28 10.90
CA TYR A 145 0.64 -10.65 11.54
C TYR A 145 1.89 -11.54 11.51
N THR A 146 1.73 -12.86 11.53
CA THR A 146 2.84 -13.79 11.30
C THR A 146 3.42 -13.61 9.90
N LYS A 147 2.55 -13.54 8.86
CA LYS A 147 2.98 -13.30 7.47
C LYS A 147 3.71 -11.95 7.34
N MET A 148 3.14 -10.89 7.90
CA MET A 148 3.79 -9.56 7.89
C MET A 148 5.15 -9.57 8.61
N THR A 149 5.21 -10.20 9.79
CA THR A 149 6.46 -10.29 10.57
C THR A 149 7.54 -11.08 9.81
N ASN A 150 7.17 -12.18 9.19
CA ASN A 150 8.12 -12.97 8.39
C ASN A 150 8.62 -12.15 7.19
N PHE A 151 7.73 -11.49 6.47
CA PHE A 151 8.10 -10.61 5.36
C PHE A 151 9.07 -9.50 5.78
N ILE A 152 8.82 -8.85 6.92
CA ILE A 152 9.74 -7.85 7.49
C ILE A 152 11.12 -8.46 7.79
N LYS A 153 11.15 -9.64 8.42
CA LYS A 153 12.42 -10.31 8.80
C LYS A 153 13.23 -10.81 7.61
N GLU A 154 12.57 -11.08 6.50
CA GLU A 154 13.20 -11.59 5.28
C GLU A 154 13.73 -10.43 4.39
N ASN A 155 13.14 -9.24 4.50
CA ASN A 155 13.39 -8.13 3.58
C ASN A 155 13.93 -6.85 4.28
N LEU A 156 14.11 -6.88 5.57
CA LEU A 156 14.81 -5.94 6.41
C LEU A 156 15.89 -6.65 7.22
#